data_8b21cdb16ba3dd5e8af71e800e22a076
#
_entry.id   8b21cdb16ba3dd5e8af71e800e22a076
#
_cell.length_a   1.000
_cell.length_b   1.000
_cell.length_c   1.000
_cell.angle_alpha   90.00
_cell.angle_beta   90.00
_cell.angle_gamma   90.00
#
_symmetry.space_group_name_H-M   'P 1'
#
loop_
_entity.id
_entity.type
_entity.pdbx_description
1 polymer ?
#
loop_
_entity_poly.entity_id
_entity_poly.type
_entity_poly.pdbx_seq_one_letter_code
_entity_poly.pdbx_strand_id
1 'polypeptide(L)'
;MTDESADTSLVAVQGPRSEAVVRTVAREADQQGIEELGYYGWMTAGLATASGEVEVLLARTGYTGEDGFEIYLGNADAQPVWEALVAGAQGAGIELTPCGLASRDSLRLEAGMPLYGNEITLETTPADIGMGKMAANALKREHLFAREAIEKQVESEPARRLVGLVSDGRRAARAGSSVLVDGQEVGTVTSGQPSPTLGHPVALAFLDREHAEPGTELEVDIRGKSHPFRVTETPFYKRA
;
A
#
# COMPACT_ATOMS: atom_id res chain seq x y z
N MET A 1 -1.85 26.05 -2.51
CA MET A 1 -1.24 24.70 -2.67
C MET A 1 -0.16 24.85 -3.71
N THR A 2 1.06 24.38 -3.41
CA THR A 2 2.22 24.46 -4.32
C THR A 2 2.56 23.02 -4.71
N ASP A 3 2.83 22.77 -5.99
CA ASP A 3 3.32 21.48 -6.48
C ASP A 3 4.85 21.53 -6.52
N GLU A 4 5.49 20.71 -5.70
CA GLU A 4 6.95 20.61 -5.55
C GLU A 4 7.47 19.25 -6.02
N SER A 5 6.64 18.47 -6.73
CA SER A 5 6.97 17.10 -7.15
C SER A 5 8.22 17.02 -8.01
N ALA A 6 8.49 18.03 -8.84
CA ALA A 6 9.67 18.07 -9.70
C ALA A 6 10.99 18.23 -8.94
N ASP A 7 10.96 18.80 -7.74
CA ASP A 7 12.13 19.15 -6.93
C ASP A 7 12.29 18.20 -5.72
N THR A 8 11.32 17.30 -5.50
CA THR A 8 11.28 16.40 -4.34
C THR A 8 11.50 14.95 -4.74
N SER A 9 12.43 14.29 -4.06
CA SER A 9 12.63 12.85 -4.10
C SER A 9 12.04 12.20 -2.86
N LEU A 10 11.69 10.90 -2.99
CA LEU A 10 11.21 10.07 -1.89
C LEU A 10 12.05 8.80 -1.79
N VAL A 11 12.62 8.55 -0.61
CA VAL A 11 13.31 7.30 -0.26
C VAL A 11 12.46 6.58 0.79
N ALA A 12 12.08 5.33 0.51
CA ALA A 12 11.28 4.51 1.41
C ALA A 12 12.15 3.43 2.08
N VAL A 13 12.17 3.42 3.41
CA VAL A 13 12.83 2.39 4.24
C VAL A 13 11.74 1.61 4.97
N GLN A 14 11.53 0.36 4.60
CA GLN A 14 10.38 -0.43 5.03
C GLN A 14 10.80 -1.74 5.68
N GLY A 15 10.02 -2.23 6.62
CA GLY A 15 10.24 -3.49 7.29
C GLY A 15 10.39 -3.34 8.82
N PRO A 16 10.39 -4.46 9.58
CA PRO A 16 10.35 -4.43 11.06
C PRO A 16 11.59 -3.81 11.70
N ARG A 17 12.67 -3.59 10.94
CA ARG A 17 13.90 -2.95 11.41
C ARG A 17 14.13 -1.56 10.81
N SER A 18 13.16 -0.99 10.12
CA SER A 18 13.25 0.31 9.45
C SER A 18 13.61 1.46 10.40
N GLU A 19 13.02 1.49 11.59
CA GLU A 19 13.35 2.48 12.62
C GLU A 19 14.83 2.39 13.02
N ALA A 20 15.31 1.18 13.28
CA ALA A 20 16.71 0.99 13.63
C ALA A 20 17.66 1.46 12.51
N VAL A 21 17.30 1.25 11.24
CA VAL A 21 18.08 1.73 10.08
C VAL A 21 18.09 3.26 10.04
N VAL A 22 16.93 3.90 10.08
CA VAL A 22 16.82 5.38 10.01
C VAL A 22 17.61 6.02 11.17
N ARG A 23 17.53 5.46 12.36
CA ARG A 23 18.25 5.97 13.55
C ARG A 23 19.78 5.88 13.42
N THR A 24 20.33 5.00 12.57
CA THR A 24 21.79 4.94 12.37
C THR A 24 22.36 6.21 11.74
N VAL A 25 21.54 6.97 11.03
CA VAL A 25 21.94 8.19 10.32
C VAL A 25 21.27 9.44 10.86
N ALA A 26 20.28 9.31 11.73
CA ALA A 26 19.59 10.45 12.32
C ALA A 26 20.47 11.17 13.33
N ARG A 27 20.43 12.51 13.34
CA ARG A 27 21.15 13.30 14.36
C ARG A 27 20.62 12.97 15.77
N GLU A 28 21.49 13.15 16.76
CA GLU A 28 21.18 12.78 18.14
C GLU A 28 19.92 13.47 18.69
N ALA A 29 19.73 14.74 18.33
CA ALA A 29 18.56 15.52 18.78
C ALA A 29 17.21 14.97 18.29
N ASP A 30 17.18 14.20 17.21
CA ASP A 30 15.96 13.67 16.60
C ASP A 30 15.65 12.22 17.00
N GLN A 31 16.60 11.54 17.65
CA GLN A 31 16.47 10.11 18.01
C GLN A 31 15.20 9.79 18.81
N GLN A 32 14.91 10.59 19.82
CA GLN A 32 13.72 10.41 20.64
C GLN A 32 12.44 10.70 19.85
N GLY A 33 12.45 11.76 19.03
CA GLY A 33 11.29 12.09 18.18
C GLY A 33 10.95 10.99 17.18
N ILE A 34 11.97 10.32 16.61
CA ILE A 34 11.76 9.19 15.69
C ILE A 34 11.15 7.99 16.41
N GLU A 35 11.65 7.66 17.61
CA GLU A 35 11.13 6.55 18.44
C GLU A 35 9.68 6.78 18.86
N GLU A 36 9.33 8.01 19.22
CA GLU A 36 7.98 8.39 19.64
C GLU A 36 7.02 8.67 18.47
N LEU A 37 7.52 8.73 17.25
CA LEU A 37 6.71 9.03 16.07
C LEU A 37 5.68 7.93 15.81
N GLY A 38 4.40 8.27 15.98
CA GLY A 38 3.31 7.34 15.73
C GLY A 38 3.09 7.05 14.24
N TYR A 39 2.45 5.94 13.94
CA TYR A 39 2.08 5.59 12.56
C TYR A 39 1.17 6.68 11.95
N TYR A 40 1.43 7.05 10.69
CA TYR A 40 0.90 8.23 9.99
C TYR A 40 1.36 9.59 10.57
N GLY A 41 2.28 9.60 11.54
CA GLY A 41 2.94 10.83 11.98
C GLY A 41 4.08 11.23 11.04
N TRP A 42 4.51 12.48 11.17
CA TRP A 42 5.67 13.02 10.47
C TRP A 42 6.41 14.04 11.31
N MET A 43 7.67 14.25 11.02
CA MET A 43 8.53 15.26 11.65
C MET A 43 9.60 15.73 10.66
N THR A 44 10.20 16.86 10.94
CA THR A 44 11.47 17.25 10.31
C THR A 44 12.62 16.61 11.08
N ALA A 45 13.55 15.98 10.37
CA ALA A 45 14.72 15.34 10.96
C ALA A 45 15.99 15.66 10.18
N GLY A 46 17.13 15.69 10.85
CA GLY A 46 18.46 15.79 10.21
C GLY A 46 19.07 14.41 10.03
N LEU A 47 19.50 14.10 8.80
CA LEU A 47 20.20 12.86 8.48
C LEU A 47 21.65 13.15 8.11
N ALA A 48 22.58 12.48 8.78
CA ALA A 48 24.01 12.60 8.51
C ALA A 48 24.39 11.82 7.24
N THR A 49 25.06 12.49 6.32
CA THR A 49 25.60 11.90 5.08
C THR A 49 27.09 12.19 4.96
N ALA A 50 27.75 11.58 3.99
CA ALA A 50 29.15 11.87 3.70
C ALA A 50 29.40 13.33 3.25
N SER A 51 28.39 13.99 2.70
CA SER A 51 28.43 15.39 2.25
C SER A 51 27.98 16.42 3.30
N GLY A 52 27.55 15.96 4.47
CA GLY A 52 27.04 16.80 5.55
C GLY A 52 25.66 16.34 6.04
N GLU A 53 25.03 17.17 6.88
CA GLU A 53 23.69 16.91 7.37
C GLU A 53 22.66 17.40 6.34
N VAL A 54 21.63 16.59 6.11
CA VAL A 54 20.50 16.89 5.23
C VAL A 54 19.23 16.96 6.07
N GLU A 55 18.52 18.07 6.01
CA GLU A 55 17.20 18.17 6.62
C GLU A 55 16.15 17.54 5.72
N VAL A 56 15.31 16.66 6.28
CA VAL A 56 14.30 15.91 5.56
C VAL A 56 12.94 15.98 6.27
N LEU A 57 11.85 15.80 5.51
CA LEU A 57 10.57 15.47 6.12
C LEU A 57 10.50 13.94 6.21
N LEU A 58 10.46 13.44 7.45
CA LEU A 58 10.41 12.01 7.77
C LEU A 58 8.98 11.65 8.18
N ALA A 59 8.34 10.78 7.43
CA ALA A 59 6.99 10.29 7.73
C ALA A 59 7.03 8.80 8.10
N ARG A 60 6.37 8.38 9.19
CA ARG A 60 6.21 6.95 9.53
C ARG A 60 5.03 6.39 8.78
N THR A 61 5.24 6.20 7.49
CA THR A 61 4.26 5.74 6.50
C THR A 61 4.90 4.73 5.57
N GLY A 62 4.07 4.01 4.80
CA GLY A 62 4.56 3.04 3.83
C GLY A 62 3.45 2.36 3.06
N TYR A 63 3.86 1.47 2.15
CA TYR A 63 2.98 0.76 1.23
C TYR A 63 3.29 -0.74 1.20
N THR A 64 3.67 -1.31 2.34
CA THR A 64 4.14 -2.71 2.45
C THR A 64 3.41 -3.54 3.49
N GLY A 65 2.57 -2.90 4.32
CA GLY A 65 1.94 -3.57 5.46
C GLY A 65 2.86 -3.72 6.68
N GLU A 66 4.15 -3.36 6.53
CA GLU A 66 5.12 -3.34 7.61
C GLU A 66 5.30 -1.94 8.20
N ASP A 67 6.04 -1.85 9.29
CA ASP A 67 6.54 -0.57 9.79
C ASP A 67 7.55 0.01 8.81
N GLY A 68 7.61 1.34 8.72
CA GLY A 68 8.49 1.96 7.76
C GLY A 68 8.43 3.47 7.76
N PHE A 69 9.40 4.04 7.04
CA PHE A 69 9.53 5.47 6.89
C PHE A 69 9.63 5.85 5.41
N GLU A 70 8.99 6.95 5.09
CA GLU A 70 9.13 7.64 3.82
C GLU A 70 9.84 8.96 4.07
N ILE A 71 10.95 9.16 3.38
CA ILE A 71 11.87 10.28 3.57
C ILE A 71 11.75 11.19 2.35
N TYR A 72 11.18 12.38 2.53
CA TYR A 72 11.02 13.38 1.50
C TYR A 72 12.14 14.41 1.61
N LEU A 73 12.82 14.66 0.49
CA LEU A 73 14.04 15.48 0.45
C LEU A 73 14.27 16.08 -0.93
N GLY A 74 15.15 17.05 -1.03
CA GLY A 74 15.56 17.63 -2.31
C GLY A 74 16.25 16.60 -3.22
N ASN A 75 16.08 16.72 -4.53
CA ASN A 75 16.61 15.76 -5.49
C ASN A 75 18.13 15.58 -5.39
N ALA A 76 18.88 16.64 -5.07
CA ALA A 76 20.33 16.60 -4.93
C ALA A 76 20.80 15.70 -3.77
N ASP A 77 19.97 15.54 -2.74
CA ASP A 77 20.28 14.84 -1.50
C ASP A 77 19.86 13.36 -1.53
N ALA A 78 19.11 12.93 -2.54
CA ALA A 78 18.56 11.58 -2.62
C ALA A 78 19.66 10.49 -2.62
N GLN A 79 20.69 10.64 -3.44
CA GLN A 79 21.79 9.69 -3.49
C GLN A 79 22.63 9.71 -2.20
N PRO A 80 23.06 10.86 -1.65
CA PRO A 80 23.77 10.92 -0.38
C PRO A 80 23.01 10.25 0.78
N VAL A 81 21.71 10.50 0.90
CA VAL A 81 20.86 9.90 1.95
C VAL A 81 20.72 8.38 1.74
N TRP A 82 20.48 7.93 0.50
CA TRP A 82 20.44 6.50 0.18
C TRP A 82 21.74 5.78 0.59
N GLU A 83 22.88 6.33 0.21
CA GLU A 83 24.19 5.75 0.53
C GLU A 83 24.45 5.73 2.04
N ALA A 84 24.05 6.80 2.76
CA ALA A 84 24.16 6.87 4.21
C ALA A 84 23.32 5.79 4.90
N LEU A 85 22.06 5.59 4.49
CA LEU A 85 21.18 4.54 5.03
C LEU A 85 21.77 3.15 4.82
N VAL A 86 22.29 2.86 3.63
CA VAL A 86 22.92 1.57 3.33
C VAL A 86 24.17 1.35 4.19
N ALA A 87 25.03 2.35 4.29
CA ALA A 87 26.24 2.27 5.11
C ALA A 87 25.93 2.16 6.61
N GLY A 88 24.92 2.93 7.10
CA GLY A 88 24.47 2.89 8.48
C GLY A 88 23.91 1.51 8.86
N ALA A 89 23.06 0.95 8.01
CA ALA A 89 22.53 -0.40 8.20
C ALA A 89 23.65 -1.44 8.25
N GLN A 90 24.59 -1.39 7.30
CA GLN A 90 25.73 -2.29 7.26
C GLN A 90 26.59 -2.16 8.53
N GLY A 91 26.88 -0.94 8.97
CA GLY A 91 27.66 -0.68 10.19
C GLY A 91 26.99 -1.20 11.47
N ALA A 92 25.65 -1.21 11.48
CA ALA A 92 24.84 -1.75 12.58
C ALA A 92 24.55 -3.27 12.47
N GLY A 93 25.04 -3.95 11.43
CA GLY A 93 24.75 -5.37 11.18
C GLY A 93 23.26 -5.63 10.85
N ILE A 94 22.59 -4.65 10.25
CA ILE A 94 21.21 -4.76 9.80
C ILE A 94 21.20 -5.08 8.30
N GLU A 95 20.51 -6.15 7.93
CA GLU A 95 20.30 -6.44 6.52
C GLU A 95 19.31 -5.41 5.93
N LEU A 96 19.76 -4.66 4.94
CA LEU A 96 18.96 -3.71 4.17
C LEU A 96 19.11 -4.04 2.68
N THR A 97 18.04 -4.48 2.06
CA THR A 97 18.03 -4.94 0.67
C THR A 97 17.37 -3.91 -0.24
N PRO A 98 18.05 -3.41 -1.28
CA PRO A 98 17.41 -2.61 -2.32
C PRO A 98 16.33 -3.42 -3.02
N CYS A 99 15.11 -2.88 -3.10
CA CYS A 99 13.94 -3.54 -3.66
C CYS A 99 13.47 -2.86 -4.94
N GLY A 100 13.11 -3.67 -5.95
CA GLY A 100 12.53 -3.19 -7.19
C GLY A 100 11.00 -3.04 -7.12
N LEU A 101 10.40 -2.48 -8.20
CA LEU A 101 8.96 -2.25 -8.30
C LEU A 101 8.10 -3.52 -8.15
N ALA A 102 8.60 -4.67 -8.62
CA ALA A 102 7.88 -5.93 -8.48
C ALA A 102 7.73 -6.36 -7.01
N SER A 103 8.76 -6.13 -6.18
CA SER A 103 8.72 -6.37 -4.75
C SER A 103 7.72 -5.43 -4.06
N ARG A 104 7.75 -4.13 -4.41
CA ARG A 104 6.78 -3.15 -3.92
C ARG A 104 5.33 -3.56 -4.25
N ASP A 105 5.09 -4.04 -5.48
CA ASP A 105 3.75 -4.46 -5.90
C ASP A 105 3.29 -5.74 -5.19
N SER A 106 4.18 -6.70 -4.95
CA SER A 106 3.85 -7.90 -4.16
C SER A 106 3.48 -7.55 -2.72
N LEU A 107 4.31 -6.72 -2.07
CA LEU A 107 4.11 -6.35 -0.66
C LEU A 107 2.81 -5.54 -0.45
N ARG A 108 2.54 -4.54 -1.31
CA ARG A 108 1.30 -3.78 -1.18
C ARG A 108 0.07 -4.64 -1.41
N LEU A 109 0.15 -5.62 -2.35
CA LEU A 109 -0.96 -6.53 -2.63
C LEU A 109 -1.21 -7.46 -1.45
N GLU A 110 -0.16 -8.04 -0.85
CA GLU A 110 -0.26 -8.86 0.37
C GLU A 110 -0.86 -8.06 1.54
N ALA A 111 -0.56 -6.77 1.62
CA ALA A 111 -1.17 -5.84 2.57
C ALA A 111 -2.60 -5.41 2.19
N GLY A 112 -3.12 -5.85 1.05
CA GLY A 112 -4.46 -5.49 0.58
C GLY A 112 -4.61 -4.03 0.17
N MET A 113 -3.51 -3.34 -0.12
CA MET A 113 -3.51 -1.92 -0.45
C MET A 113 -3.83 -1.70 -1.93
N PRO A 114 -4.86 -0.89 -2.25
CA PRO A 114 -5.24 -0.58 -3.62
C PRO A 114 -4.18 0.28 -4.31
N LEU A 115 -4.01 0.09 -5.62
CA LEU A 115 -3.08 0.82 -6.48
C LEU A 115 -3.84 1.77 -7.41
N TYR A 116 -3.37 3.01 -7.53
CA TYR A 116 -3.88 3.93 -8.54
C TYR A 116 -3.56 3.43 -9.96
N GLY A 117 -4.56 3.45 -10.81
CA GLY A 117 -4.51 2.87 -12.17
C GLY A 117 -5.05 1.44 -12.25
N ASN A 118 -5.16 0.74 -11.11
CA ASN A 118 -5.76 -0.60 -11.03
C ASN A 118 -7.08 -0.55 -10.25
N GLU A 119 -7.00 -0.45 -8.92
CA GLU A 119 -8.17 -0.39 -8.03
C GLU A 119 -8.73 1.03 -7.89
N ILE A 120 -7.87 2.04 -8.01
CA ILE A 120 -8.26 3.44 -7.86
C ILE A 120 -8.14 4.14 -9.20
N THR A 121 -9.22 4.73 -9.66
CA THR A 121 -9.31 5.57 -10.86
C THR A 121 -10.05 6.86 -10.52
N LEU A 122 -10.23 7.74 -11.48
CA LEU A 122 -11.06 8.95 -11.31
C LEU A 122 -12.54 8.64 -11.06
N GLU A 123 -12.98 7.41 -11.36
CA GLU A 123 -14.36 6.95 -11.20
C GLU A 123 -14.57 6.16 -9.90
N THR A 124 -13.47 5.73 -9.25
CA THR A 124 -13.53 4.94 -8.02
C THR A 124 -13.90 5.80 -6.84
N THR A 125 -14.91 5.38 -6.08
CA THR A 125 -15.32 6.05 -4.86
C THR A 125 -14.73 5.36 -3.62
N PRO A 126 -14.63 6.06 -2.47
CA PRO A 126 -14.21 5.43 -1.22
C PRO A 126 -15.07 4.23 -0.80
N ALA A 127 -16.36 4.23 -1.14
CA ALA A 127 -17.27 3.13 -0.83
C ALA A 127 -16.92 1.86 -1.62
N ASP A 128 -16.52 1.99 -2.89
CA ASP A 128 -16.17 0.86 -3.77
C ASP A 128 -14.98 0.05 -3.22
N ILE A 129 -14.03 0.74 -2.58
CA ILE A 129 -12.80 0.14 -2.03
C ILE A 129 -12.85 -0.10 -0.52
N GLY A 130 -14.04 -0.13 0.07
CA GLY A 130 -14.23 -0.43 1.49
C GLY A 130 -13.94 0.73 2.45
N MET A 131 -13.67 1.95 1.95
CA MET A 131 -13.38 3.15 2.76
C MET A 131 -14.62 4.03 3.03
N GLY A 132 -15.82 3.50 2.86
CA GLY A 132 -17.07 4.23 3.07
C GLY A 132 -17.23 4.79 4.49
N LYS A 133 -16.78 4.06 5.53
CA LYS A 133 -16.78 4.55 6.93
C LYS A 133 -15.86 5.76 7.12
N MET A 134 -14.72 5.78 6.44
CA MET A 134 -13.79 6.92 6.49
C MET A 134 -14.42 8.14 5.81
N ALA A 135 -15.05 7.96 4.66
CA ALA A 135 -15.79 9.00 3.95
C ALA A 135 -16.93 9.57 4.82
N ALA A 136 -17.72 8.72 5.46
CA ALA A 136 -18.79 9.13 6.37
C ALA A 136 -18.25 9.92 7.57
N ASN A 137 -17.09 9.53 8.13
CA ASN A 137 -16.47 10.28 9.22
C ASN A 137 -15.94 11.65 8.75
N ALA A 138 -15.51 11.77 7.50
CA ALA A 138 -15.06 13.05 6.95
C ALA A 138 -16.20 14.10 6.91
N LEU A 139 -17.46 13.68 6.78
CA LEU A 139 -18.65 14.57 6.79
C LEU A 139 -18.81 15.34 8.12
N LYS A 140 -18.17 14.89 9.20
CA LYS A 140 -18.15 15.60 10.50
C LYS A 140 -17.32 16.88 10.49
N ARG A 141 -16.48 17.08 9.45
CA ARG A 141 -15.67 18.29 9.31
C ARG A 141 -16.53 19.44 8.82
N GLU A 142 -16.36 20.63 9.39
CA GLU A 142 -17.08 21.84 8.95
C GLU A 142 -16.79 22.19 7.50
N HIS A 143 -15.50 22.16 7.13
CA HIS A 143 -15.05 22.40 5.76
C HIS A 143 -14.56 21.11 5.14
N LEU A 144 -15.28 20.61 4.15
CA LEU A 144 -14.96 19.39 3.41
C LEU A 144 -15.11 19.64 1.92
N PHE A 145 -14.01 19.45 1.19
CA PHE A 145 -14.03 19.44 -0.27
C PHE A 145 -14.92 18.30 -0.78
N ALA A 146 -15.71 18.57 -1.83
CA ALA A 146 -16.62 17.60 -2.44
C ALA A 146 -17.69 17.00 -1.48
N ARG A 147 -18.12 17.75 -0.46
CA ARG A 147 -19.11 17.32 0.54
C ARG A 147 -20.35 16.64 -0.10
N GLU A 148 -21.00 17.30 -1.05
CA GLU A 148 -22.23 16.79 -1.69
C GLU A 148 -22.00 15.44 -2.41
N ALA A 149 -20.82 15.26 -3.02
CA ALA A 149 -20.47 14.00 -3.67
C ALA A 149 -20.26 12.88 -2.64
N ILE A 150 -19.67 13.20 -1.49
CA ILE A 150 -19.44 12.25 -0.40
C ILE A 150 -20.77 11.87 0.28
N GLU A 151 -21.67 12.82 0.49
CA GLU A 151 -23.01 12.58 1.04
C GLU A 151 -23.78 11.58 0.16
N LYS A 152 -23.80 11.79 -1.16
CA LYS A 152 -24.43 10.85 -2.11
C LYS A 152 -23.82 9.45 -2.04
N GLN A 153 -22.50 9.35 -1.89
CA GLN A 153 -21.82 8.05 -1.80
C GLN A 153 -22.12 7.31 -0.50
N VAL A 154 -22.26 8.03 0.60
CA VAL A 154 -22.58 7.43 1.90
C VAL A 154 -24.02 6.93 1.95
N GLU A 155 -24.93 7.60 1.24
CA GLU A 155 -26.34 7.21 1.11
C GLU A 155 -26.56 6.03 0.14
N SER A 156 -25.64 5.82 -0.81
CA SER A 156 -25.74 4.76 -1.80
C SER A 156 -24.81 3.58 -1.45
N GLU A 157 -25.35 2.36 -1.56
CA GLU A 157 -24.51 1.18 -1.50
C GLU A 157 -23.86 0.94 -2.87
N PRO A 158 -22.53 0.71 -2.94
CA PRO A 158 -21.88 0.46 -4.23
C PRO A 158 -22.40 -0.83 -4.85
N ALA A 159 -22.60 -0.81 -6.17
CA ALA A 159 -23.02 -2.01 -6.92
C ALA A 159 -21.92 -3.08 -6.94
N ARG A 160 -20.67 -2.65 -6.86
CA ARG A 160 -19.49 -3.51 -6.83
C ARG A 160 -18.64 -3.22 -5.59
N ARG A 161 -17.91 -4.22 -5.13
CA ARG A 161 -16.99 -4.11 -4.00
C ARG A 161 -15.63 -4.66 -4.36
N LEU A 162 -14.59 -3.97 -3.91
CA LEU A 162 -13.25 -4.49 -3.92
C LEU A 162 -13.11 -5.55 -2.85
N VAL A 163 -12.66 -6.74 -3.24
CA VAL A 163 -12.45 -7.89 -2.35
C VAL A 163 -11.09 -8.53 -2.57
N GLY A 164 -10.62 -9.26 -1.56
CA GLY A 164 -9.48 -10.15 -1.68
C GLY A 164 -9.91 -11.51 -2.24
N LEU A 165 -9.08 -12.10 -3.09
CA LEU A 165 -9.23 -13.45 -3.62
C LEU A 165 -7.99 -14.27 -3.31
N VAL A 166 -8.18 -15.52 -2.86
CA VAL A 166 -7.11 -16.51 -2.63
C VAL A 166 -7.39 -17.79 -3.40
N SER A 167 -6.33 -18.49 -3.77
CA SER A 167 -6.42 -19.80 -4.41
C SER A 167 -5.38 -20.77 -3.84
N ASP A 168 -5.77 -22.01 -3.62
CA ASP A 168 -4.86 -23.10 -3.24
C ASP A 168 -4.04 -23.60 -4.45
N GLY A 169 -4.35 -23.13 -5.66
CA GLY A 169 -3.63 -23.43 -6.89
C GLY A 169 -2.29 -22.71 -6.97
N ARG A 170 -1.53 -23.00 -8.04
CA ARG A 170 -0.22 -22.35 -8.28
C ARG A 170 -0.29 -21.17 -9.25
N ARG A 171 -1.44 -20.97 -9.92
CA ARG A 171 -1.57 -19.96 -10.96
C ARG A 171 -2.18 -18.67 -10.37
N ALA A 172 -1.44 -17.59 -10.48
CA ALA A 172 -1.94 -16.28 -10.12
C ALA A 172 -2.81 -15.71 -11.25
N ALA A 173 -3.95 -15.15 -10.88
CA ALA A 173 -4.72 -14.27 -11.75
C ALA A 173 -3.93 -13.01 -12.09
N ARG A 174 -4.34 -12.31 -13.13
CA ARG A 174 -3.76 -11.02 -13.54
C ARG A 174 -4.87 -10.00 -13.74
N ALA A 175 -4.50 -8.74 -13.69
CA ALA A 175 -5.44 -7.66 -14.02
C ALA A 175 -6.16 -7.94 -15.35
N GLY A 176 -7.48 -7.73 -15.37
CA GLY A 176 -8.33 -8.00 -16.53
C GLY A 176 -8.84 -9.44 -16.65
N SER A 177 -8.45 -10.35 -15.74
CA SER A 177 -9.05 -11.70 -15.69
C SER A 177 -10.50 -11.63 -15.22
N SER A 178 -11.43 -12.27 -15.96
CA SER A 178 -12.83 -12.35 -15.55
C SER A 178 -13.01 -13.26 -14.35
N VAL A 179 -13.87 -12.85 -13.42
CA VAL A 179 -14.32 -13.65 -12.28
C VAL A 179 -15.70 -14.19 -12.59
N LEU A 180 -15.89 -15.50 -12.40
CA LEU A 180 -17.07 -16.23 -12.85
C LEU A 180 -17.74 -16.96 -11.67
N VAL A 181 -19.07 -16.98 -11.67
CA VAL A 181 -19.92 -17.86 -10.85
C VAL A 181 -20.90 -18.56 -11.79
N ASP A 182 -20.93 -19.87 -11.77
CA ASP A 182 -21.76 -20.69 -12.67
C ASP A 182 -21.60 -20.31 -14.17
N GLY A 183 -20.39 -19.92 -14.57
CA GLY A 183 -20.05 -19.54 -15.93
C GLY A 183 -20.49 -18.12 -16.33
N GLN A 184 -21.09 -17.36 -15.43
CA GLN A 184 -21.43 -15.95 -15.64
C GLN A 184 -20.37 -15.03 -15.04
N GLU A 185 -20.01 -13.98 -15.77
CA GLU A 185 -19.07 -12.98 -15.27
C GLU A 185 -19.73 -12.12 -14.18
N VAL A 186 -19.15 -12.13 -12.99
CA VAL A 186 -19.59 -11.39 -11.81
C VAL A 186 -18.58 -10.36 -11.34
N GLY A 187 -17.46 -10.22 -12.05
CA GLY A 187 -16.44 -9.25 -11.69
C GLY A 187 -15.14 -9.40 -12.48
N THR A 188 -14.16 -8.59 -12.10
CA THR A 188 -12.87 -8.52 -12.79
C THR A 188 -11.74 -8.36 -11.78
N VAL A 189 -10.66 -9.12 -11.98
CA VAL A 189 -9.42 -8.99 -11.21
C VAL A 189 -8.73 -7.68 -11.58
N THR A 190 -8.33 -6.92 -10.59
CA THR A 190 -7.63 -5.64 -10.76
C THR A 190 -6.13 -5.76 -10.51
N SER A 191 -5.74 -6.61 -9.54
CA SER A 191 -4.35 -6.95 -9.24
C SER A 191 -4.25 -8.41 -8.85
N GLY A 192 -3.16 -9.09 -9.21
CA GLY A 192 -2.98 -10.49 -8.80
C GLY A 192 -1.58 -10.99 -9.05
N GLN A 193 -1.01 -11.67 -8.06
CA GLN A 193 0.35 -12.21 -8.08
C GLN A 193 0.46 -13.49 -7.24
N PRO A 194 1.51 -14.31 -7.46
CA PRO A 194 1.95 -15.24 -6.43
C PRO A 194 2.42 -14.44 -5.22
N SER A 195 2.00 -14.82 -4.02
CA SER A 195 2.52 -14.20 -2.80
C SER A 195 3.76 -14.96 -2.32
N PRO A 196 4.94 -14.33 -2.27
CA PRO A 196 6.14 -14.95 -1.71
C PRO A 196 6.00 -15.23 -0.21
N THR A 197 5.31 -14.36 0.52
CA THR A 197 5.12 -14.45 1.96
C THR A 197 4.15 -15.58 2.34
N LEU A 198 3.03 -15.70 1.62
CA LEU A 198 1.95 -16.64 1.94
C LEU A 198 2.10 -17.98 1.22
N GLY A 199 2.91 -18.05 0.17
CA GLY A 199 3.17 -19.26 -0.60
C GLY A 199 2.04 -19.69 -1.55
N HIS A 200 1.03 -18.85 -1.73
CA HIS A 200 -0.10 -19.09 -2.64
C HIS A 200 -0.50 -17.80 -3.39
N PRO A 201 -1.25 -17.89 -4.50
CA PRO A 201 -1.73 -16.73 -5.22
C PRO A 201 -2.73 -15.91 -4.42
N VAL A 202 -2.59 -14.58 -4.52
CA VAL A 202 -3.55 -13.59 -4.01
C VAL A 202 -3.93 -12.63 -5.12
N ALA A 203 -5.15 -12.08 -5.05
CA ALA A 203 -5.62 -11.08 -5.98
C ALA A 203 -6.60 -10.11 -5.32
N LEU A 204 -6.71 -8.90 -5.88
CA LEU A 204 -7.81 -7.97 -5.64
C LEU A 204 -8.73 -7.99 -6.86
N ALA A 205 -10.03 -7.91 -6.64
CA ALA A 205 -11.03 -7.89 -7.69
C ALA A 205 -12.22 -7.02 -7.30
N PHE A 206 -12.82 -6.34 -8.28
CA PHE A 206 -14.17 -5.81 -8.11
C PHE A 206 -15.17 -6.89 -8.47
N LEU A 207 -16.04 -7.23 -7.51
CA LEU A 207 -17.15 -8.16 -7.69
C LEU A 207 -18.48 -7.45 -7.55
N ASP A 208 -19.49 -7.96 -8.24
CA ASP A 208 -20.87 -7.62 -7.96
C ASP A 208 -21.18 -7.96 -6.49
N ARG A 209 -21.89 -7.07 -5.82
CA ARG A 209 -22.03 -7.07 -4.36
C ARG A 209 -22.53 -8.38 -3.79
N GLU A 210 -23.44 -9.06 -4.48
CA GLU A 210 -24.04 -10.33 -4.04
C GLU A 210 -23.02 -11.48 -3.96
N HIS A 211 -21.88 -11.36 -4.65
CA HIS A 211 -20.79 -12.33 -4.66
C HIS A 211 -19.56 -11.92 -3.83
N ALA A 212 -19.64 -10.78 -3.11
CA ALA A 212 -18.50 -10.18 -2.44
C ALA A 212 -18.30 -10.64 -0.97
N GLU A 213 -19.10 -11.56 -0.47
CA GLU A 213 -19.01 -12.02 0.91
C GLU A 213 -17.81 -12.99 1.11
N PRO A 214 -17.02 -12.82 2.20
CA PRO A 214 -15.92 -13.74 2.49
C PRO A 214 -16.39 -15.20 2.58
N GLY A 215 -15.62 -16.09 1.97
CA GLY A 215 -15.94 -17.51 1.85
C GLY A 215 -16.67 -17.90 0.57
N THR A 216 -17.15 -16.94 -0.23
CA THR A 216 -17.77 -17.22 -1.53
C THR A 216 -16.77 -17.91 -2.45
N GLU A 217 -17.11 -19.08 -2.95
CA GLU A 217 -16.33 -19.80 -3.96
C GLU A 217 -16.70 -19.29 -5.35
N LEU A 218 -15.71 -19.13 -6.19
CA LEU A 218 -15.83 -18.60 -7.53
C LEU A 218 -14.67 -19.09 -8.41
N GLU A 219 -14.74 -18.80 -9.67
CA GLU A 219 -13.73 -19.19 -10.64
C GLU A 219 -13.11 -17.93 -11.27
N VAL A 220 -11.83 -18.01 -11.61
CA VAL A 220 -11.15 -16.95 -12.36
C VAL A 220 -10.66 -17.53 -13.69
N ASP A 221 -11.01 -16.88 -14.80
CA ASP A 221 -10.45 -17.22 -16.10
C ASP A 221 -9.00 -16.81 -16.19
N ILE A 222 -8.11 -17.79 -16.27
CA ILE A 222 -6.69 -17.54 -16.49
C ILE A 222 -6.31 -18.18 -17.84
N ARG A 223 -6.23 -17.33 -18.87
CA ARG A 223 -5.87 -17.73 -20.23
C ARG A 223 -6.82 -18.79 -20.83
N GLY A 224 -8.13 -18.60 -20.69
CA GLY A 224 -9.16 -19.48 -21.21
C GLY A 224 -9.35 -20.76 -20.41
N LYS A 225 -8.87 -20.81 -19.17
CA LYS A 225 -9.09 -21.91 -18.23
C LYS A 225 -9.60 -21.39 -16.90
N SER A 226 -10.66 -22.00 -16.43
CA SER A 226 -11.25 -21.72 -15.11
C SER A 226 -10.39 -22.29 -14.00
N HIS A 227 -10.14 -21.47 -12.98
CA HIS A 227 -9.37 -21.82 -11.79
C HIS A 227 -10.14 -21.44 -10.53
N PRO A 228 -10.21 -22.32 -9.52
CA PRO A 228 -10.93 -22.04 -8.28
C PRO A 228 -10.22 -20.95 -7.46
N PHE A 229 -11.00 -19.99 -7.00
CA PHE A 229 -10.63 -18.96 -6.03
C PHE A 229 -11.73 -18.85 -4.99
N ARG A 230 -11.41 -18.18 -3.89
CA ARG A 230 -12.36 -17.89 -2.81
C ARG A 230 -12.18 -16.44 -2.36
N VAL A 231 -13.30 -15.78 -2.10
CA VAL A 231 -13.32 -14.45 -1.50
C VAL A 231 -12.77 -14.50 -0.08
N THR A 232 -11.90 -13.57 0.27
CA THR A 232 -11.32 -13.45 1.61
C THR A 232 -11.27 -12.01 2.06
N GLU A 233 -11.14 -11.82 3.37
CA GLU A 233 -10.87 -10.51 3.94
C GLU A 233 -9.46 -10.04 3.61
N THR A 234 -9.28 -8.72 3.50
CA THR A 234 -7.98 -8.06 3.43
C THR A 234 -7.68 -7.32 4.73
N PRO A 235 -6.41 -7.15 5.12
CA PRO A 235 -5.20 -7.56 4.40
C PRO A 235 -4.97 -9.07 4.42
N PHE A 236 -4.32 -9.61 3.37
CA PHE A 236 -3.92 -11.02 3.32
C PHE A 236 -2.79 -11.32 4.32
N TYR A 237 -1.86 -10.39 4.45
CA TYR A 237 -0.76 -10.41 5.41
C TYR A 237 -1.00 -9.34 6.48
N LYS A 238 -0.80 -9.72 7.74
CA LYS A 238 -0.81 -8.80 8.88
C LYS A 238 0.52 -8.95 9.61
N ARG A 239 1.19 -7.82 9.86
CA ARG A 239 2.38 -7.80 10.71
C ARG A 239 2.02 -8.25 12.14
N ALA A 240 2.98 -8.89 12.79
CA ALA A 240 2.86 -9.34 14.18
C ALA A 240 2.80 -8.17 15.17
#